data_ca98d21680a3e6606a86167ce11e4631
#
_entry.id   ca98d21680a3e6606a86167ce11e4631
#
_cell.length_a   1.000
_cell.length_b   1.000
_cell.length_c   1.000
_cell.angle_alpha   90.00
_cell.angle_beta   90.00
_cell.angle_gamma   90.00
#
_symmetry.space_group_name_H-M   'P 1'
#
loop_
_entity.id
_entity.type
_entity.pdbx_description
1 polymer ?
#
loop_
_entity_poly.entity_id
_entity_poly.type
_entity_poly.pdbx_seq_one_letter_code
_entity_poly.pdbx_strand_id
1 'polypeptide(L)'
;NFLKELGYSENVLDSEQEKRVNNWLDWYKGKTKAHIYYIYNGEKKNKCELKSLNIASQSCEDLSDFFFNEKLEITISNKTIQNKINDCLEQNGFLDNANSLMQLVKALGTGAIIPYLDNNVLRINYLNATNIVILRANKREVQDVLFWNVSKTLKGSELTINAHILDEEKGYTIYNRKYTKNGTTEEYTKEDLGNLEKIETNSFIPKFAMLYTPEINNADINSPYGRSCYANAIDTILGIDKVYDSLDNETWLGRKRIYVPTNAAKFNVNQNGDMTPIFDPSDVAFYGVPDKDGKEMLKESSFDLRIEELTSALQAQLNLYTSKVGLGHNYYKFKDGEVYVNTDNVMSSNSDVYRKIKKQENIITKAIVQLCYAIADLLKLKGK
;
A
#
# COMPACT_ATOMS: atom_id res chain seq x y z
N ASN A 1 8.39 -21.85 -17.34
CA ASN A 1 8.58 -22.18 -18.76
C ASN A 1 8.67 -20.94 -19.67
N PHE A 2 7.80 -19.92 -19.52
CA PHE A 2 7.80 -18.75 -20.42
C PHE A 2 9.12 -17.96 -20.38
N LEU A 3 9.74 -17.74 -19.20
CA LEU A 3 11.05 -17.09 -19.11
C LEU A 3 12.15 -17.86 -19.85
N LYS A 4 12.11 -19.18 -19.80
CA LYS A 4 13.06 -20.03 -20.55
C LYS A 4 12.89 -19.92 -22.06
N GLU A 5 11.63 -19.79 -22.56
CA GLU A 5 11.34 -19.52 -23.97
C GLU A 5 11.94 -18.18 -24.41
N LEU A 6 12.02 -17.21 -23.52
CA LEU A 6 12.62 -15.89 -23.76
C LEU A 6 14.14 -15.86 -23.56
N GLY A 7 14.77 -16.99 -23.17
CA GLY A 7 16.22 -17.10 -22.94
C GLY A 7 16.69 -16.65 -21.54
N TYR A 8 15.77 -16.41 -20.63
CA TYR A 8 16.08 -16.04 -19.25
C TYR A 8 16.14 -17.25 -18.32
N SER A 9 17.09 -17.23 -17.37
CA SER A 9 17.13 -18.22 -16.28
C SER A 9 16.09 -17.85 -15.20
N GLU A 10 15.69 -18.84 -14.40
CA GLU A 10 14.77 -18.60 -13.27
C GLU A 10 15.38 -17.69 -12.17
N ASN A 11 16.70 -17.53 -12.15
CA ASN A 11 17.40 -16.64 -11.20
C ASN A 11 17.10 -15.16 -11.40
N VAL A 12 16.45 -14.78 -12.51
CA VAL A 12 15.98 -13.41 -12.75
C VAL A 12 14.80 -13.05 -11.81
N LEU A 13 14.10 -14.06 -11.29
CA LEU A 13 13.06 -13.87 -10.29
C LEU A 13 13.70 -13.58 -8.93
N ASP A 14 13.74 -12.33 -8.54
CA ASP A 14 14.26 -11.90 -7.24
C ASP A 14 13.23 -12.19 -6.13
N SER A 15 13.33 -13.40 -5.57
CA SER A 15 12.43 -13.85 -4.50
C SER A 15 12.55 -13.01 -3.22
N GLU A 16 13.71 -12.41 -2.96
CA GLU A 16 13.89 -11.52 -1.80
C GLU A 16 13.21 -10.18 -2.03
N GLN A 17 13.24 -9.67 -3.26
CA GLN A 17 12.47 -8.46 -3.61
C GLN A 17 10.97 -8.72 -3.51
N GLU A 18 10.50 -9.87 -3.99
CA GLU A 18 9.09 -10.25 -3.85
C GLU A 18 8.66 -10.32 -2.38
N LYS A 19 9.46 -10.94 -1.51
CA LYS A 19 9.20 -10.97 -0.06
C LYS A 19 9.14 -9.56 0.54
N ARG A 20 10.05 -8.67 0.14
CA ARG A 20 10.05 -7.27 0.59
C ARG A 20 8.78 -6.55 0.16
N VAL A 21 8.38 -6.67 -1.11
CA VAL A 21 7.17 -6.05 -1.65
C VAL A 21 5.92 -6.57 -0.92
N ASN A 22 5.82 -7.88 -0.72
CA ASN A 22 4.70 -8.49 0.01
C ASN A 22 4.65 -8.02 1.48
N ASN A 23 5.79 -7.91 2.16
CA ASN A 23 5.86 -7.37 3.51
C ASN A 23 5.39 -5.90 3.54
N TRP A 24 5.84 -5.06 2.62
CA TRP A 24 5.36 -3.68 2.52
C TRP A 24 3.84 -3.62 2.26
N LEU A 25 3.32 -4.50 1.39
CA LEU A 25 1.90 -4.58 1.11
C LEU A 25 1.07 -4.96 2.34
N ASP A 26 1.58 -5.86 3.20
CA ASP A 26 0.94 -6.23 4.45
C ASP A 26 0.85 -5.04 5.41
N TRP A 27 1.93 -4.24 5.52
CA TRP A 27 1.92 -3.00 6.31
C TRP A 27 0.98 -1.93 5.72
N TYR A 28 0.93 -1.79 4.40
CA TYR A 28 0.00 -0.88 3.73
C TYR A 28 -1.47 -1.25 4.02
N LYS A 29 -1.77 -2.54 4.07
CA LYS A 29 -3.11 -3.06 4.39
C LYS A 29 -3.43 -3.03 5.89
N GLY A 30 -2.49 -2.72 6.75
CA GLY A 30 -2.64 -2.81 8.20
C GLY A 30 -2.82 -4.24 8.72
N LYS A 31 -2.42 -5.25 7.94
CA LYS A 31 -2.62 -6.69 8.26
C LYS A 31 -1.29 -7.43 8.25
N THR A 32 -0.40 -7.05 9.15
CA THR A 32 0.91 -7.69 9.29
C THR A 32 0.93 -8.73 10.41
N LYS A 33 1.75 -9.75 10.23
CA LYS A 33 2.00 -10.74 11.30
C LYS A 33 2.63 -10.12 12.56
N ALA A 34 3.27 -8.96 12.44
CA ALA A 34 3.86 -8.24 13.56
C ALA A 34 2.81 -7.72 14.58
N HIS A 35 1.55 -7.60 14.16
CA HIS A 35 0.45 -7.22 15.06
C HIS A 35 -0.07 -8.38 15.91
N ILE A 36 0.32 -9.61 15.62
CA ILE A 36 -0.17 -10.78 16.34
C ILE A 36 0.67 -10.98 17.59
N TYR A 37 -0.01 -11.03 18.75
CA TYR A 37 0.59 -11.39 20.03
C TYR A 37 -0.28 -12.40 20.77
N TYR A 38 0.25 -12.94 21.86
CA TYR A 38 -0.42 -13.99 22.61
C TYR A 38 -0.48 -13.64 24.08
N ILE A 39 -1.67 -13.79 24.66
CA ILE A 39 -1.90 -13.66 26.10
C ILE A 39 -2.14 -15.06 26.66
N TYR A 40 -1.45 -15.36 27.75
CA TYR A 40 -1.61 -16.62 28.46
C TYR A 40 -2.57 -16.40 29.64
N ASN A 41 -3.64 -17.20 29.71
CA ASN A 41 -4.56 -17.24 30.83
C ASN A 41 -4.58 -18.66 31.37
N GLY A 42 -3.74 -18.92 32.39
CA GLY A 42 -3.47 -20.26 32.88
C GLY A 42 -2.82 -21.12 31.74
N GLU A 43 -3.46 -22.24 31.39
CA GLU A 43 -2.97 -23.13 30.34
C GLU A 43 -3.38 -22.70 28.92
N LYS A 44 -4.30 -21.75 28.79
CA LYS A 44 -4.83 -21.33 27.49
C LYS A 44 -4.02 -20.19 26.90
N LYS A 45 -3.61 -20.39 25.65
CA LYS A 45 -2.94 -19.40 24.81
C LYS A 45 -3.98 -18.72 23.92
N ASN A 46 -4.30 -17.47 24.20
CA ASN A 46 -5.24 -16.69 23.41
C ASN A 46 -4.47 -15.81 22.41
N LYS A 47 -4.83 -15.89 21.13
CA LYS A 47 -4.29 -15.05 20.08
C LYS A 47 -4.99 -13.69 20.12
N CYS A 48 -4.21 -12.63 20.18
CA CYS A 48 -4.66 -11.24 20.12
C CYS A 48 -4.03 -10.54 18.92
N GLU A 49 -4.63 -9.46 18.46
CA GLU A 49 -4.15 -8.65 17.35
C GLU A 49 -4.17 -7.18 17.77
N LEU A 50 -3.05 -6.48 17.56
CA LEU A 50 -2.94 -5.05 17.80
C LEU A 50 -3.86 -4.28 16.84
N LYS A 51 -4.50 -3.25 17.33
CA LYS A 51 -5.22 -2.28 16.49
C LYS A 51 -4.22 -1.43 15.73
N SER A 52 -4.43 -1.29 14.42
CA SER A 52 -3.57 -0.46 13.58
C SER A 52 -4.21 0.90 13.31
N LEU A 53 -3.39 1.95 13.36
CA LEU A 53 -3.77 3.29 12.93
C LEU A 53 -3.76 3.43 11.38
N ASN A 54 -3.25 2.41 10.66
CA ASN A 54 -3.09 2.41 9.20
C ASN A 54 -2.30 3.61 8.64
N ILE A 55 -1.38 4.14 9.43
CA ILE A 55 -0.60 5.33 9.08
C ILE A 55 0.24 5.14 7.81
N ALA A 56 0.63 3.89 7.48
CA ALA A 56 1.35 3.58 6.26
C ALA A 56 0.52 3.87 5.01
N SER A 57 -0.76 3.49 4.99
CA SER A 57 -1.68 3.79 3.90
C SER A 57 -1.93 5.28 3.79
N GLN A 58 -2.27 5.93 4.91
CA GLN A 58 -2.54 7.37 4.96
C GLN A 58 -1.37 8.20 4.43
N SER A 59 -0.15 7.89 4.85
CA SER A 59 1.02 8.63 4.38
C SER A 59 1.33 8.43 2.89
N CYS A 60 0.99 7.28 2.30
CA CYS A 60 1.13 7.06 0.87
C CYS A 60 0.11 7.87 0.07
N GLU A 61 -1.12 7.99 0.58
CA GLU A 61 -2.18 8.83 0.02
C GLU A 61 -1.75 10.29 0.05
N ASP A 62 -1.41 10.81 1.23
CA ASP A 62 -0.96 12.20 1.40
C ASP A 62 0.24 12.54 0.52
N LEU A 63 1.22 11.61 0.38
CA LEU A 63 2.38 11.81 -0.48
C LEU A 63 2.04 11.76 -1.97
N SER A 64 1.01 11.01 -2.40
CA SER A 64 0.62 10.94 -3.80
C SER A 64 -0.09 12.20 -4.28
N ASP A 65 -0.87 12.82 -3.41
CA ASP A 65 -1.67 14.02 -3.70
C ASP A 65 -0.82 15.26 -4.01
N PHE A 66 0.49 15.23 -3.68
CA PHE A 66 1.42 16.29 -4.09
C PHE A 66 1.69 16.31 -5.61
N PHE A 67 1.43 15.23 -6.35
CA PHE A 67 1.95 15.06 -7.71
C PHE A 67 0.89 15.04 -8.81
N PHE A 68 -0.15 14.22 -8.65
CA PHE A 68 -1.18 14.06 -9.67
C PHE A 68 -2.45 14.80 -9.24
N ASN A 69 -2.41 16.12 -9.38
CA ASN A 69 -3.51 17.02 -9.07
C ASN A 69 -3.89 17.84 -10.30
N GLU A 70 -4.90 18.68 -10.18
CA GLU A 70 -5.42 19.55 -11.25
C GLU A 70 -4.39 20.53 -11.86
N LYS A 71 -3.24 20.73 -11.18
CA LYS A 71 -2.16 21.61 -11.65
C LYS A 71 -1.18 20.92 -12.59
N LEU A 72 -1.32 19.60 -12.86
CA LEU A 72 -0.45 18.88 -13.78
C LEU A 72 -0.80 19.21 -15.22
N GLU A 73 0.10 19.90 -15.92
CA GLU A 73 -0.02 20.23 -17.33
C GLU A 73 1.04 19.51 -18.15
N ILE A 74 0.61 18.87 -19.26
CA ILE A 74 1.50 18.25 -20.24
C ILE A 74 1.52 19.13 -21.48
N THR A 75 2.68 19.76 -21.75
CA THR A 75 2.85 20.65 -22.89
C THR A 75 3.77 20.01 -23.92
N ILE A 76 3.32 19.97 -25.20
CA ILE A 76 4.07 19.44 -26.33
C ILE A 76 4.15 20.53 -27.41
N SER A 77 5.33 20.73 -28.02
CA SER A 77 5.55 21.80 -28.99
C SER A 77 4.61 21.73 -30.21
N ASN A 78 4.26 20.52 -30.65
CA ASN A 78 3.30 20.32 -31.75
C ASN A 78 1.87 20.21 -31.20
N LYS A 79 1.06 21.24 -31.41
CA LYS A 79 -0.33 21.33 -30.93
C LYS A 79 -1.23 20.18 -31.36
N THR A 80 -1.04 19.66 -32.60
CA THR A 80 -1.85 18.54 -33.12
C THR A 80 -1.54 17.25 -32.36
N ILE A 81 -0.27 17.01 -32.06
CA ILE A 81 0.17 15.86 -31.26
C ILE A 81 -0.29 16.04 -29.81
N GLN A 82 -0.14 17.23 -29.25
CA GLN A 82 -0.60 17.55 -27.90
C GLN A 82 -2.07 17.24 -27.70
N ASN A 83 -2.94 17.73 -28.60
CA ASN A 83 -4.38 17.48 -28.50
C ASN A 83 -4.70 15.99 -28.50
N LYS A 84 -4.11 15.23 -29.45
CA LYS A 84 -4.33 13.78 -29.51
C LYS A 84 -3.85 13.03 -28.26
N ILE A 85 -2.72 13.42 -27.71
CA ILE A 85 -2.21 12.80 -26.46
C ILE A 85 -3.10 13.17 -25.28
N ASN A 86 -3.49 14.44 -25.16
CA ASN A 86 -4.39 14.88 -24.10
C ASN A 86 -5.75 14.18 -24.18
N ASP A 87 -6.35 14.08 -25.36
CA ASP A 87 -7.60 13.35 -25.59
C ASP A 87 -7.47 11.88 -25.14
N CYS A 88 -6.34 11.22 -25.48
CA CYS A 88 -6.07 9.85 -25.06
C CYS A 88 -5.92 9.72 -23.54
N LEU A 89 -5.23 10.66 -22.91
CA LEU A 89 -5.03 10.65 -21.45
C LEU A 89 -6.35 10.89 -20.71
N GLU A 90 -7.15 11.84 -21.18
CA GLU A 90 -8.46 12.15 -20.61
C GLU A 90 -9.44 10.97 -20.77
N GLN A 91 -9.53 10.37 -21.96
CA GLN A 91 -10.37 9.19 -22.19
C GLN A 91 -10.00 7.98 -21.32
N ASN A 92 -8.76 7.90 -20.85
CA ASN A 92 -8.27 6.84 -19.96
C ASN A 92 -8.29 7.25 -18.47
N GLY A 93 -8.84 8.42 -18.10
CA GLY A 93 -8.86 8.90 -16.71
C GLY A 93 -7.46 8.98 -16.10
N PHE A 94 -6.51 9.55 -16.84
CA PHE A 94 -5.08 9.47 -16.50
C PHE A 94 -4.76 10.03 -15.11
N LEU A 95 -5.30 11.19 -14.73
CA LEU A 95 -4.96 11.84 -13.46
C LEU A 95 -5.35 10.96 -12.26
N ASP A 96 -6.58 10.46 -12.23
CA ASP A 96 -7.09 9.63 -11.13
C ASP A 96 -6.34 8.29 -11.03
N ASN A 97 -6.15 7.64 -12.16
CA ASN A 97 -5.45 6.35 -12.21
C ASN A 97 -3.95 6.50 -11.91
N ALA A 98 -3.31 7.58 -12.36
CA ALA A 98 -1.91 7.86 -12.07
C ALA A 98 -1.70 8.24 -10.59
N ASN A 99 -2.64 8.97 -9.96
CA ASN A 99 -2.61 9.23 -8.52
C ASN A 99 -2.74 7.93 -7.72
N SER A 100 -3.71 7.09 -8.07
CA SER A 100 -3.90 5.77 -7.45
C SER A 100 -2.66 4.88 -7.60
N LEU A 101 -2.04 4.87 -8.79
CA LEU A 101 -0.79 4.17 -9.00
C LEU A 101 0.35 4.77 -8.16
N MET A 102 0.43 6.11 -8.07
CA MET A 102 1.49 6.78 -7.30
C MET A 102 1.41 6.46 -5.82
N GLN A 103 0.21 6.34 -5.26
CA GLN A 103 -0.01 5.85 -3.90
C GLN A 103 0.61 4.46 -3.70
N LEU A 104 0.37 3.53 -4.65
CA LEU A 104 0.98 2.19 -4.62
C LEU A 104 2.49 2.21 -4.88
N VAL A 105 3.00 3.12 -5.71
CA VAL A 105 4.45 3.34 -5.90
C VAL A 105 5.10 3.80 -4.59
N LYS A 106 4.46 4.70 -3.83
CA LYS A 106 4.94 5.09 -2.50
C LYS A 106 4.94 3.91 -1.54
N ALA A 107 3.91 3.08 -1.58
CA ALA A 107 3.81 1.89 -0.74
C ALA A 107 4.82 0.79 -1.10
N LEU A 108 5.03 0.51 -2.38
CA LEU A 108 5.74 -0.68 -2.87
C LEU A 108 7.05 -0.38 -3.62
N GLY A 109 7.37 0.90 -3.81
CA GLY A 109 8.62 1.38 -4.38
C GLY A 109 8.64 1.49 -5.90
N THR A 110 7.87 0.71 -6.64
CA THR A 110 7.91 0.61 -8.12
C THR A 110 6.52 0.51 -8.71
N GLY A 111 6.32 1.11 -9.88
CA GLY A 111 5.11 0.98 -10.69
C GLY A 111 5.42 1.17 -12.16
N ALA A 112 4.45 0.90 -13.01
CA ALA A 112 4.56 1.08 -14.46
C ALA A 112 3.24 1.56 -15.06
N ILE A 113 3.34 2.43 -16.07
CA ILE A 113 2.24 2.88 -16.91
C ILE A 113 2.50 2.33 -18.33
N ILE A 114 1.55 1.57 -18.85
CA ILE A 114 1.73 0.80 -20.07
C ILE A 114 0.60 1.16 -21.06
N PRO A 115 0.87 2.01 -22.06
CA PRO A 115 -0.07 2.25 -23.14
C PRO A 115 -0.06 1.08 -24.13
N TYR A 116 -1.24 0.68 -24.58
CA TYR A 116 -1.41 -0.37 -25.60
C TYR A 116 -2.63 -0.10 -26.47
N LEU A 117 -2.70 -0.75 -27.61
CA LEU A 117 -3.84 -0.67 -28.51
C LEU A 117 -4.76 -1.88 -28.31
N ASP A 118 -6.02 -1.62 -28.05
CA ASP A 118 -7.09 -2.60 -28.03
C ASP A 118 -8.11 -2.24 -29.11
N ASN A 119 -8.23 -3.07 -30.14
CA ASN A 119 -9.11 -2.80 -31.29
C ASN A 119 -8.94 -1.39 -31.89
N ASN A 120 -7.69 -0.94 -32.04
CA ASN A 120 -7.29 0.41 -32.46
C ASN A 120 -7.69 1.55 -31.51
N VAL A 121 -8.15 1.25 -30.31
CA VAL A 121 -8.38 2.24 -29.25
C VAL A 121 -7.20 2.21 -28.28
N LEU A 122 -6.63 3.38 -27.99
CA LEU A 122 -5.55 3.47 -27.00
C LEU A 122 -6.11 3.25 -25.59
N ARG A 123 -5.51 2.30 -24.89
CA ARG A 123 -5.76 2.00 -23.47
C ARG A 123 -4.48 2.15 -22.68
N ILE A 124 -4.61 2.38 -21.38
CA ILE A 124 -3.48 2.51 -20.47
C ILE A 124 -3.70 1.57 -19.29
N ASN A 125 -2.71 0.70 -19.03
CA ASN A 125 -2.65 -0.12 -17.83
C ASN A 125 -1.74 0.54 -16.79
N TYR A 126 -2.12 0.39 -15.52
CA TYR A 126 -1.40 0.89 -14.36
C TYR A 126 -1.04 -0.29 -13.46
N LEU A 127 0.24 -0.62 -13.36
CA LEU A 127 0.71 -1.79 -12.64
C LEU A 127 1.64 -1.39 -11.50
N ASN A 128 1.44 -1.98 -10.33
CA ASN A 128 2.30 -1.80 -9.18
C ASN A 128 3.39 -2.88 -9.09
N ALA A 129 4.29 -2.79 -8.13
CA ALA A 129 5.45 -3.65 -7.99
C ALA A 129 5.14 -5.17 -7.90
N THR A 130 3.93 -5.55 -7.46
CA THR A 130 3.56 -6.97 -7.39
C THR A 130 3.36 -7.60 -8.76
N ASN A 131 3.17 -6.80 -9.79
CA ASN A 131 2.85 -7.21 -11.16
C ASN A 131 4.00 -7.00 -12.16
N ILE A 132 5.20 -6.66 -11.65
CA ILE A 132 6.35 -6.25 -12.46
C ILE A 132 7.55 -7.15 -12.14
N VAL A 133 8.15 -7.75 -13.17
CA VAL A 133 9.42 -8.48 -13.07
C VAL A 133 10.41 -7.82 -14.03
N ILE A 134 11.44 -7.18 -13.48
CA ILE A 134 12.51 -6.58 -14.29
C ILE A 134 13.49 -7.68 -14.67
N LEU A 135 13.67 -7.89 -15.98
CA LEU A 135 14.51 -8.96 -16.53
C LEU A 135 15.93 -8.49 -16.82
N ARG A 136 16.06 -7.26 -17.40
CA ARG A 136 17.33 -6.64 -17.69
C ARG A 136 17.21 -5.14 -17.46
N ALA A 137 18.16 -4.60 -16.69
CA ALA A 137 18.25 -3.15 -16.44
C ALA A 137 19.70 -2.71 -16.25
N ASN A 138 19.99 -1.48 -16.62
CA ASN A 138 21.19 -0.76 -16.21
C ASN A 138 20.78 0.23 -15.11
N LYS A 139 20.99 -0.14 -13.84
CA LYS A 139 20.47 0.59 -12.68
C LYS A 139 18.93 0.71 -12.77
N ARG A 140 18.41 1.93 -12.96
CA ARG A 140 16.96 2.20 -13.09
C ARG A 140 16.49 2.35 -14.54
N GLU A 141 17.38 2.18 -15.51
CA GLU A 141 17.04 2.13 -16.92
C GLU A 141 16.67 0.71 -17.30
N VAL A 142 15.38 0.41 -17.28
CA VAL A 142 14.85 -0.91 -17.60
C VAL A 142 14.84 -1.10 -19.11
N GLN A 143 15.46 -2.19 -19.55
CA GLN A 143 15.51 -2.62 -20.93
C GLN A 143 14.50 -3.72 -21.21
N ASP A 144 14.52 -4.76 -20.38
CA ASP A 144 13.62 -5.89 -20.52
C ASP A 144 12.78 -6.07 -19.24
N VAL A 145 11.49 -6.21 -19.42
CA VAL A 145 10.54 -6.29 -18.31
C VAL A 145 9.37 -7.20 -18.67
N LEU A 146 8.90 -7.93 -17.67
CA LEU A 146 7.69 -8.74 -17.75
C LEU A 146 6.62 -8.13 -16.83
N PHE A 147 5.45 -7.93 -17.39
CA PHE A 147 4.26 -7.50 -16.70
C PHE A 147 3.25 -8.64 -16.64
N TRP A 148 2.55 -8.75 -15.54
CA TRP A 148 1.48 -9.74 -15.43
C TRP A 148 0.30 -9.16 -14.65
N ASN A 149 -0.90 -9.64 -14.97
CA ASN A 149 -2.12 -9.23 -14.28
C ASN A 149 -3.10 -10.39 -14.21
N VAL A 150 -3.83 -10.47 -13.11
CA VAL A 150 -4.95 -11.42 -12.95
C VAL A 150 -6.23 -10.62 -12.84
N SER A 151 -7.13 -10.81 -13.80
CA SER A 151 -8.46 -10.21 -13.79
C SER A 151 -9.53 -11.27 -13.54
N LYS A 152 -10.59 -10.87 -12.83
CA LYS A 152 -11.79 -11.69 -12.65
C LYS A 152 -12.71 -11.51 -13.84
N THR A 153 -13.20 -12.61 -14.39
CA THR A 153 -14.18 -12.62 -15.47
C THR A 153 -15.50 -13.27 -14.97
N LEU A 154 -16.56 -13.14 -15.75
CA LEU A 154 -17.84 -13.79 -15.42
C LEU A 154 -17.73 -15.33 -15.30
N LYS A 155 -16.76 -15.94 -15.96
CA LYS A 155 -16.57 -17.39 -15.98
C LYS A 155 -15.42 -17.90 -15.09
N GLY A 156 -14.65 -16.98 -14.47
CA GLY A 156 -13.49 -17.37 -13.66
C GLY A 156 -12.45 -16.27 -13.53
N SER A 157 -11.19 -16.60 -13.83
CA SER A 157 -10.09 -15.63 -13.81
C SER A 157 -9.22 -15.76 -15.07
N GLU A 158 -8.61 -14.66 -15.44
CA GLU A 158 -7.74 -14.51 -16.59
C GLU A 158 -6.39 -13.99 -16.14
N LEU A 159 -5.31 -14.70 -16.49
CA LEU A 159 -3.93 -14.26 -16.30
C LEU A 159 -3.37 -13.79 -17.64
N THR A 160 -2.98 -12.54 -17.72
CA THR A 160 -2.27 -11.96 -18.85
C THR A 160 -0.81 -11.70 -18.48
N ILE A 161 0.10 -12.02 -19.39
CA ILE A 161 1.54 -11.79 -19.25
C ILE A 161 2.04 -11.09 -20.50
N ASN A 162 2.75 -9.98 -20.31
CA ASN A 162 3.32 -9.18 -21.40
C ASN A 162 4.82 -8.98 -21.11
N ALA A 163 5.70 -9.52 -21.96
CA ALA A 163 7.13 -9.32 -21.85
C ALA A 163 7.61 -8.37 -22.94
N HIS A 164 8.25 -7.29 -22.56
CA HIS A 164 8.87 -6.31 -23.44
C HIS A 164 10.36 -6.55 -23.44
N ILE A 165 10.91 -6.97 -24.59
CA ILE A 165 12.31 -7.35 -24.75
C ILE A 165 12.96 -6.45 -25.78
N LEU A 166 14.08 -5.81 -25.45
CA LEU A 166 14.83 -4.95 -26.33
C LEU A 166 15.89 -5.78 -27.10
N ASP A 167 15.73 -5.83 -28.42
CA ASP A 167 16.75 -6.29 -29.35
C ASP A 167 17.55 -5.09 -29.83
N GLU A 168 18.90 -5.20 -29.85
CA GLU A 168 19.79 -4.09 -30.20
C GLU A 168 19.69 -3.68 -31.67
N GLU A 169 19.24 -4.58 -32.55
CA GLU A 169 19.11 -4.32 -34.00
C GLU A 169 17.67 -4.01 -34.43
N LYS A 170 16.68 -4.63 -33.78
CA LYS A 170 15.28 -4.60 -34.22
C LYS A 170 14.36 -3.74 -33.34
N GLY A 171 14.85 -3.27 -32.20
CA GLY A 171 14.05 -2.56 -31.23
C GLY A 171 13.20 -3.49 -30.35
N TYR A 172 12.12 -2.98 -29.78
CA TYR A 172 11.30 -3.75 -28.83
C TYR A 172 10.45 -4.80 -29.51
N THR A 173 10.48 -6.02 -28.98
CA THR A 173 9.52 -7.09 -29.26
C THR A 173 8.67 -7.33 -28.02
N ILE A 174 7.35 -7.39 -28.18
CA ILE A 174 6.39 -7.66 -27.13
C ILE A 174 5.89 -9.08 -27.28
N TYR A 175 6.06 -9.88 -26.24
CA TYR A 175 5.55 -11.24 -26.16
C TYR A 175 4.36 -11.29 -25.21
N ASN A 176 3.21 -11.74 -25.73
CA ASN A 176 1.98 -11.82 -24.96
C ASN A 176 1.60 -13.27 -24.71
N ARG A 177 1.11 -13.55 -23.50
CA ARG A 177 0.52 -14.82 -23.11
C ARG A 177 -0.76 -14.56 -22.34
N LYS A 178 -1.76 -15.35 -22.61
CA LYS A 178 -3.04 -15.30 -21.94
C LYS A 178 -3.42 -16.70 -21.46
N TYR A 179 -3.85 -16.79 -20.23
CA TYR A 179 -4.29 -18.03 -19.62
C TYR A 179 -5.65 -17.79 -18.94
N THR A 180 -6.60 -18.67 -19.18
CA THR A 180 -7.91 -18.61 -18.56
C THR A 180 -8.09 -19.78 -17.58
N LYS A 181 -8.74 -19.47 -16.48
CA LYS A 181 -9.15 -20.44 -15.47
C LYS A 181 -10.66 -20.33 -15.29
N ASN A 182 -11.37 -21.40 -15.63
CA ASN A 182 -12.80 -21.49 -15.38
C ASN A 182 -13.07 -21.81 -13.92
N GLY A 183 -14.16 -21.31 -13.33
CA GLY A 183 -14.42 -21.38 -11.89
C GLY A 183 -14.50 -22.78 -11.27
N THR A 184 -14.56 -23.85 -12.08
CA THR A 184 -14.61 -25.26 -11.65
C THR A 184 -13.27 -25.99 -11.74
N THR A 185 -12.25 -25.40 -12.37
CA THR A 185 -10.92 -26.02 -12.55
C THR A 185 -9.86 -25.28 -11.75
N GLU A 186 -8.87 -25.99 -11.20
CA GLU A 186 -7.73 -25.37 -10.53
C GLU A 186 -6.63 -24.94 -11.49
N GLU A 187 -6.64 -25.40 -12.74
CA GLU A 187 -5.60 -25.18 -13.73
C GLU A 187 -5.93 -24.04 -14.70
N TYR A 188 -4.90 -23.29 -15.06
CA TYR A 188 -4.95 -22.27 -16.11
C TYR A 188 -4.72 -22.90 -17.49
N THR A 189 -5.60 -22.66 -18.43
CA THR A 189 -5.48 -23.09 -19.83
C THR A 189 -4.93 -21.94 -20.68
N LYS A 190 -3.88 -22.20 -21.46
CA LYS A 190 -3.31 -21.20 -22.39
C LYS A 190 -4.30 -20.93 -23.53
N GLU A 191 -4.56 -19.66 -23.80
CA GLU A 191 -5.30 -19.22 -25.02
C GLU A 191 -4.33 -18.99 -26.16
N ASP A 192 -4.74 -19.34 -27.37
CA ASP A 192 -4.03 -19.00 -28.59
C ASP A 192 -4.36 -17.57 -29.01
N LEU A 193 -3.36 -16.72 -29.00
CA LEU A 193 -3.47 -15.32 -29.41
C LEU A 193 -3.09 -15.08 -30.88
N GLY A 194 -2.68 -16.12 -31.59
CA GLY A 194 -2.25 -16.02 -32.99
C GLY A 194 -1.10 -15.00 -33.17
N ASN A 195 -1.26 -14.07 -34.11
CA ASN A 195 -0.26 -13.04 -34.37
C ASN A 195 0.00 -12.07 -33.25
N LEU A 196 -0.87 -12.02 -32.20
CA LEU A 196 -0.68 -11.18 -31.05
C LEU A 196 0.26 -11.81 -29.99
N GLU A 197 0.62 -13.08 -30.13
CA GLU A 197 1.58 -13.73 -29.21
C GLU A 197 2.98 -13.08 -29.27
N LYS A 198 3.39 -12.59 -30.46
CA LYS A 198 4.65 -11.91 -30.68
C LYS A 198 4.44 -10.70 -31.59
N ILE A 199 4.73 -9.51 -31.09
CA ILE A 199 4.60 -8.25 -31.81
C ILE A 199 5.98 -7.60 -31.93
N GLU A 200 6.54 -7.53 -33.11
CA GLU A 200 7.77 -6.78 -33.41
C GLU A 200 7.38 -5.31 -33.65
N THR A 201 7.81 -4.42 -32.75
CA THR A 201 7.40 -3.01 -32.82
C THR A 201 8.22 -2.22 -33.86
N ASN A 202 9.40 -2.73 -34.22
CA ASN A 202 10.41 -2.02 -35.02
C ASN A 202 10.71 -0.61 -34.51
N SER A 203 10.69 -0.45 -33.20
CA SER A 203 10.88 0.80 -32.49
C SER A 203 11.73 0.58 -31.26
N PHE A 204 12.67 1.48 -31.01
CA PHE A 204 13.52 1.51 -29.81
C PHE A 204 12.85 2.25 -28.64
N ILE A 205 11.65 2.78 -28.86
CA ILE A 205 10.88 3.46 -27.82
C ILE A 205 10.15 2.40 -26.98
N PRO A 206 10.45 2.26 -25.68
CA PRO A 206 9.75 1.34 -24.81
C PRO A 206 8.26 1.70 -24.70
N LYS A 207 7.38 0.71 -24.79
CA LYS A 207 5.93 0.89 -24.66
C LYS A 207 5.48 0.77 -23.21
N PHE A 208 6.30 1.26 -22.31
CA PHE A 208 6.05 1.37 -20.88
C PHE A 208 6.81 2.54 -20.29
N ALA A 209 6.28 3.10 -19.22
CA ALA A 209 6.96 4.12 -18.43
C ALA A 209 7.05 3.64 -16.97
N MET A 210 8.27 3.54 -16.44
CA MET A 210 8.50 3.09 -15.07
C MET A 210 8.43 4.27 -14.11
N LEU A 211 7.79 4.05 -12.97
CA LEU A 211 7.72 4.96 -11.82
C LEU A 211 8.46 4.36 -10.62
N TYR A 212 9.19 5.20 -9.91
CA TYR A 212 9.95 4.79 -8.73
C TYR A 212 9.83 5.81 -7.61
N THR A 213 10.04 5.35 -6.38
CA THR A 213 10.39 6.26 -5.28
C THR A 213 11.80 6.82 -5.48
N PRO A 214 12.09 8.07 -5.04
CA PRO A 214 13.39 8.71 -5.29
C PRO A 214 14.54 8.09 -4.47
N GLU A 215 14.21 7.40 -3.38
CA GLU A 215 15.17 6.80 -2.47
C GLU A 215 15.84 5.56 -3.09
N ILE A 216 17.10 5.34 -2.71
CA ILE A 216 17.84 4.12 -3.06
C ILE A 216 17.26 2.96 -2.25
N ASN A 217 17.15 1.79 -2.87
CA ASN A 217 16.83 0.56 -2.17
C ASN A 217 18.01 0.13 -1.30
N ASN A 218 17.97 0.46 -0.01
CA ASN A 218 19.07 0.18 0.91
C ASN A 218 19.12 -1.29 1.37
N ALA A 219 18.11 -2.09 1.05
CA ALA A 219 18.17 -3.53 1.27
C ALA A 219 18.98 -4.24 0.18
N ASP A 220 19.00 -3.67 -1.04
CA ASP A 220 19.85 -4.08 -2.15
C ASP A 220 20.17 -2.85 -3.01
N ILE A 221 21.38 -2.33 -2.85
CA ILE A 221 21.83 -1.09 -3.51
C ILE A 221 21.97 -1.23 -5.03
N ASN A 222 22.08 -2.45 -5.53
CA ASN A 222 22.19 -2.75 -6.96
C ASN A 222 20.85 -3.08 -7.60
N SER A 223 19.78 -3.21 -6.79
CA SER A 223 18.46 -3.52 -7.29
C SER A 223 17.92 -2.41 -8.20
N PRO A 224 17.35 -2.74 -9.36
CA PRO A 224 16.67 -1.77 -10.21
C PRO A 224 15.34 -1.31 -9.62
N TYR A 225 14.81 -2.00 -8.62
CA TYR A 225 13.55 -1.68 -7.97
C TYR A 225 13.70 -0.51 -6.98
N GLY A 226 12.65 0.28 -6.88
CA GLY A 226 12.50 1.26 -5.81
C GLY A 226 12.22 0.61 -4.45
N ARG A 227 12.16 1.45 -3.42
CA ARG A 227 11.88 1.06 -2.04
C ARG A 227 10.61 1.74 -1.54
N SER A 228 9.81 1.07 -0.71
CA SER A 228 8.70 1.72 -0.02
C SER A 228 9.15 2.98 0.73
N CYS A 229 8.35 4.05 0.70
CA CYS A 229 8.65 5.29 1.42
C CYS A 229 8.76 5.07 2.94
N TYR A 230 8.05 4.09 3.48
CA TYR A 230 8.08 3.72 4.90
C TYR A 230 8.93 2.49 5.23
N ALA A 231 9.68 1.93 4.27
CA ALA A 231 10.49 0.72 4.52
C ALA A 231 11.43 0.86 5.74
N ASN A 232 12.03 2.05 5.94
CA ASN A 232 12.89 2.34 7.08
C ASN A 232 12.13 2.86 8.31
N ALA A 233 10.81 2.89 8.26
CA ALA A 233 9.96 3.37 9.35
C ALA A 233 9.03 2.27 9.91
N ILE A 234 9.18 1.02 9.47
CA ILE A 234 8.34 -0.10 9.87
C ILE A 234 8.30 -0.27 11.40
N ASP A 235 9.46 -0.20 12.06
CA ASP A 235 9.52 -0.29 13.53
C ASP A 235 8.81 0.89 14.21
N THR A 236 8.83 2.06 13.58
CA THR A 236 8.11 3.24 14.07
C THR A 236 6.60 3.08 13.91
N ILE A 237 6.13 2.49 12.78
CA ILE A 237 4.72 2.16 12.56
C ILE A 237 4.25 1.18 13.65
N LEU A 238 5.03 0.13 13.93
CA LEU A 238 4.70 -0.80 14.99
C LEU A 238 4.64 -0.11 16.36
N GLY A 239 5.52 0.86 16.61
CA GLY A 239 5.49 1.71 17.81
C GLY A 239 4.21 2.53 17.91
N ILE A 240 3.78 3.15 16.81
CA ILE A 240 2.52 3.89 16.70
C ILE A 240 1.34 2.98 17.03
N ASP A 241 1.26 1.82 16.37
CA ASP A 241 0.15 0.88 16.55
C ASP A 241 0.07 0.34 17.98
N LYS A 242 1.22 0.10 18.64
CA LYS A 242 1.26 -0.29 20.08
C LYS A 242 0.72 0.80 20.98
N VAL A 243 1.07 2.05 20.74
CA VAL A 243 0.58 3.17 21.58
C VAL A 243 -0.91 3.40 21.31
N TYR A 244 -1.35 3.29 20.06
CA TYR A 244 -2.75 3.40 19.67
C TYR A 244 -3.61 2.29 20.31
N ASP A 245 -3.15 1.04 20.26
CA ASP A 245 -3.81 -0.08 20.93
C ASP A 245 -3.86 0.10 22.44
N SER A 246 -2.79 0.65 23.04
CA SER A 246 -2.74 0.96 24.47
C SER A 246 -3.73 2.05 24.85
N LEU A 247 -3.92 3.07 24.02
CA LEU A 247 -4.89 4.15 24.24
C LEU A 247 -6.33 3.60 24.22
N ASP A 248 -6.65 2.71 23.30
CA ASP A 248 -7.95 2.04 23.25
C ASP A 248 -8.16 1.14 24.47
N ASN A 249 -7.14 0.36 24.86
CA ASN A 249 -7.19 -0.50 26.04
C ASN A 249 -7.30 0.29 27.35
N GLU A 250 -6.68 1.48 27.45
CA GLU A 250 -6.79 2.35 28.62
C GLU A 250 -8.24 2.78 28.84
N THR A 251 -8.96 3.14 27.77
CA THR A 251 -10.37 3.51 27.87
C THR A 251 -11.27 2.32 28.22
N TRP A 252 -10.92 1.12 27.76
CA TRP A 252 -11.64 -0.11 28.06
C TRP A 252 -11.37 -0.61 29.48
N LEU A 253 -10.11 -0.67 29.90
CA LEU A 253 -9.69 -1.20 31.18
C LEU A 253 -9.92 -0.20 32.35
N GLY A 254 -9.91 1.10 32.07
CA GLY A 254 -10.14 2.17 33.00
C GLY A 254 -11.60 2.40 33.40
N ARG A 255 -12.52 1.57 32.86
CA ARG A 255 -13.92 1.63 33.25
C ARG A 255 -14.07 1.44 34.75
N LYS A 256 -14.97 2.23 35.34
CA LYS A 256 -15.35 2.14 36.74
C LYS A 256 -15.75 0.72 37.11
N ARG A 257 -15.15 0.18 38.20
CA ARG A 257 -15.44 -1.16 38.68
C ARG A 257 -15.95 -1.09 40.12
N ILE A 258 -16.96 -1.91 40.41
CA ILE A 258 -17.54 -2.03 41.73
C ILE A 258 -17.26 -3.45 42.25
N TYR A 259 -16.56 -3.56 43.34
CA TYR A 259 -16.32 -4.84 43.98
C TYR A 259 -17.44 -5.10 44.96
N VAL A 260 -18.14 -6.22 44.81
CA VAL A 260 -19.27 -6.63 45.65
C VAL A 260 -18.86 -7.86 46.43
N PRO A 261 -18.94 -7.84 47.79
CA PRO A 261 -18.73 -9.04 48.57
C PRO A 261 -19.69 -10.16 48.15
N THR A 262 -19.18 -11.37 47.99
CA THR A 262 -19.98 -12.52 47.52
C THR A 262 -21.14 -12.86 48.43
N ASN A 263 -21.04 -12.56 49.72
CA ASN A 263 -22.12 -12.71 50.71
C ASN A 263 -23.23 -11.63 50.57
N ALA A 264 -22.91 -10.48 49.97
CA ALA A 264 -23.89 -9.42 49.67
C ALA A 264 -24.54 -9.56 48.27
N ALA A 265 -23.98 -10.39 47.42
CA ALA A 265 -24.55 -10.70 46.10
C ALA A 265 -25.81 -11.57 46.27
N LYS A 266 -26.98 -11.00 46.07
CA LYS A 266 -28.22 -11.78 45.99
C LYS A 266 -28.25 -12.61 44.74
N PHE A 267 -28.76 -13.83 44.86
CA PHE A 267 -28.97 -14.71 43.73
C PHE A 267 -30.48 -14.86 43.45
N ASN A 268 -30.87 -14.79 42.22
CA ASN A 268 -32.19 -15.24 41.79
C ASN A 268 -32.11 -16.74 41.57
N VAL A 269 -33.05 -17.44 42.19
CA VAL A 269 -33.21 -18.89 41.98
C VAL A 269 -34.30 -19.09 40.93
N ASN A 270 -33.92 -19.68 39.80
CA ASN A 270 -34.88 -20.04 38.75
C ASN A 270 -35.76 -21.19 39.20
N GLN A 271 -36.88 -21.42 38.50
CA GLN A 271 -37.80 -22.53 38.76
C GLN A 271 -37.14 -23.92 38.75
N ASN A 272 -35.98 -24.02 38.09
CA ASN A 272 -35.18 -25.27 38.00
C ASN A 272 -34.14 -25.39 39.13
N GLY A 273 -34.04 -24.43 40.09
CA GLY A 273 -33.10 -24.43 41.16
C GLY A 273 -31.71 -23.84 40.83
N ASP A 274 -31.52 -23.34 39.60
CA ASP A 274 -30.26 -22.69 39.21
C ASP A 274 -30.15 -21.30 39.87
N MET A 275 -28.99 -21.01 40.43
CA MET A 275 -28.70 -19.72 41.05
C MET A 275 -28.07 -18.81 40.00
N THR A 276 -28.78 -17.75 39.62
CA THR A 276 -28.24 -16.68 38.79
C THR A 276 -27.90 -15.45 39.65
N PRO A 277 -26.68 -14.91 39.62
CA PRO A 277 -26.37 -13.70 40.35
C PRO A 277 -27.19 -12.52 39.82
N ILE A 278 -27.66 -11.65 40.71
CA ILE A 278 -28.38 -10.42 40.36
C ILE A 278 -27.44 -9.44 39.60
N PHE A 279 -26.15 -9.48 39.96
CA PHE A 279 -25.12 -8.78 39.22
C PHE A 279 -24.61 -9.73 38.12
N ASP A 280 -24.90 -9.42 36.87
CA ASP A 280 -24.45 -10.21 35.76
C ASP A 280 -22.92 -10.22 35.72
N PRO A 281 -22.25 -11.39 35.82
CA PRO A 281 -20.78 -11.45 35.71
C PRO A 281 -20.26 -11.06 34.31
N SER A 282 -21.14 -10.98 33.30
CA SER A 282 -20.83 -10.38 32.00
C SER A 282 -20.87 -8.85 32.03
N ASP A 283 -21.46 -8.23 33.04
CA ASP A 283 -21.39 -6.80 33.25
C ASP A 283 -19.98 -6.43 33.78
N VAL A 284 -19.21 -5.76 32.98
CA VAL A 284 -17.80 -5.37 33.21
C VAL A 284 -17.67 -4.49 34.45
N ALA A 285 -18.74 -3.99 35.03
CA ALA A 285 -18.76 -3.10 36.18
C ALA A 285 -18.72 -3.82 37.52
N PHE A 286 -19.09 -5.10 37.60
CA PHE A 286 -19.24 -5.81 38.90
C PHE A 286 -18.32 -7.01 39.03
N TYR A 287 -17.58 -7.08 40.15
CA TYR A 287 -16.71 -8.20 40.45
C TYR A 287 -17.03 -8.75 41.84
N GLY A 288 -17.31 -10.04 41.92
CA GLY A 288 -17.48 -10.74 43.18
C GLY A 288 -16.13 -10.98 43.86
N VAL A 289 -15.97 -10.50 45.11
CA VAL A 289 -14.76 -10.72 45.93
C VAL A 289 -15.12 -11.59 47.15
N PRO A 290 -14.36 -12.66 47.46
CA PRO A 290 -14.55 -13.44 48.67
C PRO A 290 -14.33 -12.57 49.90
N ASP A 291 -15.36 -12.44 50.74
CA ASP A 291 -15.24 -11.77 52.03
C ASP A 291 -14.89 -12.80 53.11
N LYS A 292 -13.71 -12.68 53.73
CA LYS A 292 -13.22 -13.58 54.77
C LYS A 292 -13.74 -13.22 56.16
N ASP A 293 -14.13 -11.96 56.41
CA ASP A 293 -14.40 -11.45 57.76
C ASP A 293 -15.79 -10.79 57.90
N GLY A 294 -16.62 -10.79 56.86
CA GLY A 294 -18.00 -10.22 56.92
C GLY A 294 -18.06 -8.70 57.14
N LYS A 295 -16.96 -7.99 56.91
CA LYS A 295 -16.83 -6.55 57.22
C LYS A 295 -16.61 -5.68 55.97
N GLU A 296 -16.41 -6.28 54.76
CA GLU A 296 -16.13 -5.49 53.59
C GLU A 296 -17.41 -4.89 52.98
N MET A 297 -17.43 -3.58 52.89
CA MET A 297 -18.45 -2.83 52.17
C MET A 297 -18.15 -2.83 50.64
N LEU A 298 -19.14 -2.48 49.85
CA LEU A 298 -18.97 -2.18 48.41
C LEU A 298 -17.76 -1.26 48.23
N LYS A 299 -16.79 -1.73 47.44
CA LYS A 299 -15.60 -0.94 47.11
C LYS A 299 -15.63 -0.53 45.65
N GLU A 300 -15.69 0.76 45.48
CA GLU A 300 -15.55 1.36 44.16
C GLU A 300 -14.07 1.56 43.84
N SER A 301 -13.67 1.16 42.64
CA SER A 301 -12.33 1.43 42.10
C SER A 301 -12.47 2.21 40.79
N SER A 302 -11.99 3.43 40.80
CA SER A 302 -11.77 4.26 39.62
C SER A 302 -10.28 4.51 39.46
N PHE A 303 -9.79 4.43 38.24
CA PHE A 303 -8.40 4.71 37.92
C PHE A 303 -8.35 5.99 37.08
N ASP A 304 -7.37 6.82 37.32
CA ASP A 304 -7.07 7.94 36.44
C ASP A 304 -6.57 7.40 35.12
N LEU A 305 -7.18 7.85 34.03
CA LEU A 305 -6.81 7.43 32.69
C LEU A 305 -5.57 8.18 32.23
N ARG A 306 -4.57 7.45 31.73
CA ARG A 306 -3.30 8.02 31.22
C ARG A 306 -3.44 8.51 29.76
N ILE A 307 -4.53 9.20 29.44
CA ILE A 307 -4.86 9.64 28.08
C ILE A 307 -3.84 10.68 27.59
N GLU A 308 -3.45 11.64 28.44
CA GLU A 308 -2.51 12.71 28.06
C GLU A 308 -1.10 12.17 27.77
N GLU A 309 -0.60 11.25 28.59
CA GLU A 309 0.71 10.62 28.41
C GLU A 309 0.73 9.76 27.13
N LEU A 310 -0.32 8.94 26.90
CA LEU A 310 -0.42 8.09 25.72
C LEU A 310 -0.59 8.94 24.46
N THR A 311 -1.38 10.01 24.49
CA THR A 311 -1.51 10.94 23.37
C THR A 311 -0.19 11.65 23.06
N SER A 312 0.56 12.05 24.09
CA SER A 312 1.89 12.66 23.92
C SER A 312 2.91 11.67 23.34
N ALA A 313 2.87 10.41 23.77
CA ALA A 313 3.71 9.36 23.23
C ALA A 313 3.36 9.06 21.76
N LEU A 314 2.06 9.01 21.43
CA LEU A 314 1.59 8.83 20.05
C LEU A 314 2.07 9.97 19.16
N GLN A 315 1.94 11.24 19.61
CA GLN A 315 2.42 12.40 18.85
C GLN A 315 3.92 12.35 18.60
N ALA A 316 4.73 11.93 19.60
CA ALA A 316 6.17 11.78 19.43
C ALA A 316 6.52 10.72 18.40
N GLN A 317 5.85 9.58 18.40
CA GLN A 317 6.03 8.51 17.39
C GLN A 317 5.61 8.98 15.97
N LEU A 318 4.48 9.68 15.87
CA LEU A 318 4.02 10.25 14.59
C LEU A 318 5.03 11.25 14.03
N ASN A 319 5.63 12.10 14.85
CA ASN A 319 6.65 13.06 14.42
C ASN A 319 7.93 12.37 13.92
N LEU A 320 8.36 11.28 14.56
CA LEU A 320 9.48 10.46 14.07
C LEU A 320 9.13 9.80 12.74
N TYR A 321 7.93 9.27 12.62
CA TYR A 321 7.44 8.65 11.39
C TYR A 321 7.41 9.64 10.23
N THR A 322 6.76 10.78 10.40
CA THR A 322 6.62 11.79 9.33
C THR A 322 7.96 12.33 8.86
N SER A 323 8.94 12.50 9.76
CA SER A 323 10.32 12.84 9.41
C SER A 323 10.99 11.77 8.56
N LYS A 324 10.78 10.47 8.86
CA LYS A 324 11.36 9.35 8.09
C LYS A 324 10.74 9.21 6.70
N VAL A 325 9.41 9.33 6.58
CA VAL A 325 8.72 9.18 5.28
C VAL A 325 8.81 10.44 4.41
N GLY A 326 9.14 11.58 4.99
CA GLY A 326 9.38 12.81 4.24
C GLY A 326 8.23 13.80 4.18
N LEU A 327 7.25 13.65 5.04
CA LEU A 327 6.17 14.59 5.25
C LEU A 327 6.56 15.78 6.14
N GLY A 328 7.72 15.70 6.80
CA GLY A 328 8.18 16.74 7.72
C GLY A 328 7.70 16.54 9.16
N HIS A 329 8.28 17.32 10.06
CA HIS A 329 7.93 17.26 11.48
C HIS A 329 6.55 17.89 11.72
N ASN A 330 5.77 17.32 12.64
CA ASN A 330 4.41 17.81 12.98
C ASN A 330 3.39 17.81 11.83
N TYR A 331 3.55 16.96 10.83
CA TYR A 331 2.55 16.82 9.76
C TYR A 331 1.21 16.32 10.32
N TYR A 332 1.22 15.25 11.12
CA TYR A 332 0.05 14.76 11.84
C TYR A 332 0.02 15.36 13.24
N LYS A 333 -1.02 16.15 13.55
CA LYS A 333 -1.23 16.76 14.87
C LYS A 333 -2.48 16.23 15.53
N PHE A 334 -2.36 15.81 16.79
CA PHE A 334 -3.50 15.31 17.59
C PHE A 334 -4.07 16.37 18.55
N LYS A 335 -3.30 17.40 18.87
CA LYS A 335 -3.57 18.22 20.08
C LYS A 335 -4.34 19.52 19.85
N ASP A 336 -4.48 20.05 18.66
CA ASP A 336 -4.98 21.43 18.54
C ASP A 336 -6.15 21.66 17.60
N GLY A 337 -6.98 20.66 17.29
CA GLY A 337 -8.23 20.87 16.52
C GLY A 337 -8.06 21.48 15.11
N GLU A 338 -6.87 21.89 14.74
CA GLU A 338 -6.52 22.42 13.43
C GLU A 338 -5.88 21.32 12.58
N VAL A 339 -6.72 20.45 12.05
CA VAL A 339 -6.34 19.50 11.00
C VAL A 339 -6.53 20.19 9.65
N TYR A 340 -5.77 21.23 9.39
CA TYR A 340 -5.65 21.78 8.04
C TYR A 340 -4.19 22.04 7.73
N VAL A 341 -3.52 21.00 7.28
CA VAL A 341 -2.25 21.17 6.60
C VAL A 341 -2.59 21.42 5.14
N ASN A 342 -2.73 22.69 4.77
CA ASN A 342 -2.80 23.07 3.38
C ASN A 342 -1.47 22.69 2.71
N THR A 343 -1.53 21.94 1.61
CA THR A 343 -0.38 21.46 0.84
C THR A 343 0.63 22.59 0.57
N ASP A 344 0.15 23.78 0.27
CA ASP A 344 0.98 24.97 0.02
C ASP A 344 1.74 25.45 1.27
N ASN A 345 1.18 25.30 2.47
CA ASN A 345 1.83 25.65 3.74
C ASN A 345 2.92 24.64 4.13
N VAL A 346 2.73 23.35 3.84
CA VAL A 346 3.77 22.34 4.06
C VAL A 346 4.95 22.58 3.13
N MET A 347 4.69 22.90 1.88
CA MET A 347 5.74 23.18 0.89
C MET A 347 6.51 24.48 1.20
N SER A 348 5.85 25.50 1.72
CA SER A 348 6.48 26.80 2.02
C SER A 348 7.25 26.80 3.34
N SER A 349 6.82 26.02 4.33
CA SER A 349 7.40 26.03 5.69
C SER A 349 8.54 25.03 5.90
N ASN A 350 8.73 24.05 4.99
CA ASN A 350 9.69 22.96 5.21
C ASN A 350 10.56 22.66 3.98
N SER A 351 11.77 23.22 3.96
CA SER A 351 12.71 23.06 2.85
C SER A 351 13.12 21.59 2.56
N ASP A 352 13.05 20.71 3.55
CA ASP A 352 13.37 19.28 3.39
C ASP A 352 12.27 18.54 2.66
N VAL A 353 11.02 18.82 2.97
CA VAL A 353 9.84 18.29 2.27
C VAL A 353 9.88 18.73 0.81
N TYR A 354 10.09 20.02 0.56
CA TYR A 354 10.21 20.57 -0.80
C TYR A 354 11.27 19.86 -1.63
N ARG A 355 12.47 19.62 -1.05
CA ARG A 355 13.56 18.90 -1.76
C ARG A 355 13.18 17.46 -2.11
N LYS A 356 12.44 16.76 -1.25
CA LYS A 356 11.97 15.39 -1.53
C LYS A 356 10.91 15.36 -2.61
N ILE A 357 9.97 16.31 -2.58
CA ILE A 357 8.94 16.48 -3.62
C ILE A 357 9.63 16.74 -4.97
N LYS A 358 10.58 17.66 -5.06
CA LYS A 358 11.30 17.96 -6.30
C LYS A 358 12.07 16.76 -6.89
N LYS A 359 12.66 15.92 -6.05
CA LYS A 359 13.29 14.67 -6.53
C LYS A 359 12.27 13.72 -7.16
N GLN A 360 11.11 13.60 -6.56
CA GLN A 360 10.04 12.75 -7.09
C GLN A 360 9.44 13.32 -8.38
N GLU A 361 9.23 14.63 -8.45
CA GLU A 361 8.74 15.31 -9.67
C GLU A 361 9.66 15.02 -10.86
N ASN A 362 10.98 15.04 -10.68
CA ASN A 362 11.93 14.71 -11.75
C ASN A 362 11.74 13.28 -12.29
N ILE A 363 11.42 12.33 -11.41
CA ILE A 363 11.18 10.94 -11.82
C ILE A 363 9.83 10.83 -12.56
N ILE A 364 8.81 11.47 -12.03
CA ILE A 364 7.47 11.51 -12.64
C ILE A 364 7.54 12.18 -14.02
N THR A 365 8.23 13.30 -14.13
CA THR A 365 8.40 14.01 -15.40
C THR A 365 9.05 13.11 -16.46
N LYS A 366 10.12 12.38 -16.11
CA LYS A 366 10.75 11.41 -17.02
C LYS A 366 9.76 10.31 -17.45
N ALA A 367 8.97 9.78 -16.51
CA ALA A 367 8.00 8.75 -16.82
C ALA A 367 6.87 9.27 -17.73
N ILE A 368 6.37 10.49 -17.48
CA ILE A 368 5.34 11.12 -18.33
C ILE A 368 5.88 11.40 -19.74
N VAL A 369 7.10 11.92 -19.85
CA VAL A 369 7.76 12.13 -21.17
C VAL A 369 7.88 10.80 -21.92
N GLN A 370 8.32 9.73 -21.24
CA GLN A 370 8.41 8.40 -21.82
C GLN A 370 7.03 7.88 -22.26
N LEU A 371 6.00 8.09 -21.45
CA LEU A 371 4.61 7.75 -21.78
C LEU A 371 4.14 8.48 -23.04
N CYS A 372 4.41 9.78 -23.14
CA CYS A 372 4.06 10.57 -24.34
C CYS A 372 4.76 10.04 -25.61
N TYR A 373 6.04 9.67 -25.51
CA TYR A 373 6.74 9.03 -26.62
C TYR A 373 6.13 7.69 -27.00
N ALA A 374 5.80 6.86 -26.02
CA ALA A 374 5.16 5.57 -26.25
C ALA A 374 3.79 5.71 -26.93
N ILE A 375 2.95 6.66 -26.47
CA ILE A 375 1.65 6.95 -27.08
C ILE A 375 1.81 7.47 -28.51
N ALA A 376 2.74 8.43 -28.72
CA ALA A 376 2.98 8.99 -30.06
C ALA A 376 3.42 7.91 -31.06
N ASP A 377 4.28 6.99 -30.63
CA ASP A 377 4.75 5.89 -31.45
C ASP A 377 3.66 4.86 -31.75
N LEU A 378 2.85 4.48 -30.76
CA LEU A 378 1.70 3.59 -30.94
C LEU A 378 0.66 4.17 -31.91
N LEU A 379 0.41 5.48 -31.84
CA LEU A 379 -0.51 6.17 -32.75
C LEU A 379 0.14 6.58 -34.06
N LYS A 380 1.41 6.23 -34.27
CA LYS A 380 2.21 6.60 -35.47
C LYS A 380 2.19 8.11 -35.76
N LEU A 381 2.19 8.91 -34.69
CA LEU A 381 2.22 10.36 -34.83
C LEU A 381 3.64 10.80 -35.15
N LYS A 382 3.83 11.29 -36.37
CA LYS A 382 5.11 11.86 -36.82
C LYS A 382 5.08 13.36 -36.54
N GLY A 383 5.96 13.82 -35.64
CA GLY A 383 6.30 15.25 -35.58
C GLY A 383 7.06 15.65 -36.83
N LYS A 384 6.71 16.79 -37.43
CA LYS A 384 7.55 17.47 -38.41
C LYS A 384 8.62 18.26 -37.73
#